data_6255658c4034275ef61b3c3b5b6ea70b
#
_entry.id   6255658c4034275ef61b3c3b5b6ea70b
#
_cell.length_a   1.000
_cell.length_b   1.000
_cell.length_c   1.000
_cell.angle_alpha   90.00
_cell.angle_beta   90.00
_cell.angle_gamma   90.00
#
_symmetry.space_group_name_H-M   'P 1'
#
loop_
_entity.id
_entity.type
_entity.pdbx_description
1 polymer ?
#
loop_
_entity_poly.entity_id
_entity_poly.type
_entity_poly.pdbx_seq_one_letter_code
_entity_poly.pdbx_strand_id
1 'polypeptide(L)'
;EAVDPAYFKVLMRPAVRYVSRYPVPPAIPEIEMLIEEHELMTRVTRQESGEDETAVIGELGEAIGRVDVFADIPVLMAKALADGLSLEGAGEALSIGAAGLFLRSLTGNPMDVHLHTSANLRRYLLKVEGLSLKNKILLLLLWHTGPEVRNTQMRMVPPPQPEPEAVAALPPRSQEALLDAIVHSIYTQPPTDWTKVTNLGLMRAVPEVKETMNLAQQYVNCGYDPDALMARLAEIVCHDNFTEMHAFKHHQAVIEEYYATREPWRGMHLVCGCQAAAISFGKNMTVYEEALDLFHMAAE
;
A
#
# COMPACT_ATOMS: atom_id res chain seq x y z
N GLU A 1 3.91 -10.04 -17.56
CA GLU A 1 4.23 -9.92 -19.01
C GLU A 1 5.72 -9.62 -19.28
N ALA A 2 6.51 -9.22 -18.34
CA ALA A 2 7.84 -8.68 -18.58
C ALA A 2 8.98 -9.67 -18.33
N VAL A 3 8.72 -10.90 -17.94
CA VAL A 3 9.81 -11.87 -17.70
C VAL A 3 9.90 -12.82 -18.87
N ASP A 4 11.09 -12.79 -19.53
CA ASP A 4 11.43 -13.77 -20.56
C ASP A 4 11.15 -15.19 -20.03
N PRO A 5 10.36 -16.01 -20.72
CA PRO A 5 10.07 -17.39 -20.34
C PRO A 5 11.33 -18.24 -20.07
N ALA A 6 12.47 -17.86 -20.61
CA ALA A 6 13.75 -18.50 -20.32
C ALA A 6 14.16 -18.42 -18.84
N TYR A 7 13.74 -17.37 -18.14
CA TYR A 7 14.04 -17.17 -16.71
C TYR A 7 12.98 -17.76 -15.77
N PHE A 8 11.87 -18.27 -16.28
CA PHE A 8 10.77 -18.81 -15.47
C PHE A 8 11.27 -19.81 -14.43
N LYS A 9 12.08 -20.78 -14.83
CA LYS A 9 12.60 -21.81 -13.90
C LYS A 9 13.46 -21.22 -12.79
N VAL A 10 14.23 -20.19 -13.09
CA VAL A 10 15.11 -19.53 -12.11
C VAL A 10 14.26 -18.74 -11.11
N LEU A 11 13.26 -18.00 -11.58
CA LEU A 11 12.37 -17.19 -10.76
C LEU A 11 11.39 -18.03 -9.93
N MET A 12 10.94 -19.16 -10.47
CA MET A 12 10.03 -20.07 -9.73
C MET A 12 10.71 -20.85 -8.60
N ARG A 13 12.02 -21.10 -8.71
CA ARG A 13 12.74 -21.85 -7.67
C ARG A 13 12.63 -21.23 -6.27
N PRO A 14 12.90 -19.94 -6.04
CA PRO A 14 12.73 -19.34 -4.72
C PRO A 14 11.28 -19.35 -4.25
N ALA A 15 10.32 -19.13 -5.15
CA ALA A 15 8.89 -19.16 -4.80
C ALA A 15 8.46 -20.56 -4.33
N VAL A 16 8.79 -21.61 -5.09
CA VAL A 16 8.49 -23.01 -4.73
C VAL A 16 9.21 -23.38 -3.42
N ARG A 17 10.47 -23.00 -3.26
CA ARG A 17 11.22 -23.25 -2.02
C ARG A 17 10.59 -22.56 -0.82
N TYR A 18 10.10 -21.33 -0.98
CA TYR A 18 9.40 -20.59 0.07
C TYR A 18 8.12 -21.33 0.48
N VAL A 19 7.24 -21.62 -0.47
CA VAL A 19 5.95 -22.31 -0.21
C VAL A 19 6.16 -23.69 0.41
N SER A 20 7.17 -24.44 -0.03
CA SER A 20 7.46 -25.77 0.52
C SER A 20 8.05 -25.73 1.94
N ARG A 21 8.63 -24.62 2.35
CA ARG A 21 9.23 -24.44 3.67
C ARG A 21 8.22 -24.03 4.73
N TYR A 22 7.17 -23.32 4.33
CA TYR A 22 6.16 -22.82 5.24
C TYR A 22 4.89 -23.66 5.12
N PRO A 23 4.39 -24.23 6.23
CA PRO A 23 3.16 -25.00 6.20
C PRO A 23 2.00 -24.10 5.73
N VAL A 24 1.05 -24.72 5.03
CA VAL A 24 -0.20 -24.04 4.69
C VAL A 24 -0.87 -23.61 5.99
N PRO A 25 -1.26 -22.35 6.14
CA PRO A 25 -1.98 -21.89 7.32
C PRO A 25 -3.24 -22.75 7.51
N PRO A 26 -3.61 -23.09 8.75
CA PRO A 26 -4.88 -23.75 9.00
C PRO A 26 -6.02 -22.85 8.46
N ALA A 27 -7.13 -23.49 8.07
CA ALA A 27 -8.36 -22.78 7.75
C ALA A 27 -8.71 -21.81 8.89
N ILE A 28 -9.21 -20.63 8.55
CA ILE A 28 -9.70 -19.67 9.52
C ILE A 28 -11.23 -19.84 9.58
N PRO A 29 -11.77 -20.52 10.62
CA PRO A 29 -13.18 -20.88 10.68
C PRO A 29 -14.11 -19.67 10.51
N GLU A 30 -13.73 -18.51 11.05
CA GLU A 30 -14.50 -17.28 10.98
C GLU A 30 -14.68 -16.79 9.54
N ILE A 31 -13.68 -16.99 8.69
CA ILE A 31 -13.76 -16.62 7.26
C ILE A 31 -14.63 -17.62 6.49
N GLU A 32 -14.51 -18.91 6.80
CA GLU A 32 -15.37 -19.92 6.18
C GLU A 32 -16.83 -19.71 6.56
N MET A 33 -17.11 -19.36 7.82
CA MET A 33 -18.48 -19.00 8.27
C MET A 33 -19.02 -17.79 7.49
N LEU A 34 -18.22 -16.75 7.25
CA LEU A 34 -18.65 -15.61 6.44
C LEU A 34 -18.98 -16.01 5.00
N ILE A 35 -18.20 -16.91 4.40
CA ILE A 35 -18.47 -17.40 3.04
C ILE A 35 -19.82 -18.14 3.00
N GLU A 36 -20.11 -18.94 4.00
CA GLU A 36 -21.36 -19.71 4.11
C GLU A 36 -22.56 -18.83 4.45
N GLU A 37 -22.45 -17.99 5.48
CA GLU A 37 -23.51 -17.09 5.96
C GLU A 37 -23.98 -16.12 4.88
N HIS A 38 -23.04 -15.59 4.11
CA HIS A 38 -23.33 -14.66 3.02
C HIS A 38 -23.56 -15.35 1.68
N GLU A 39 -23.54 -16.69 1.61
CA GLU A 39 -23.72 -17.48 0.37
C GLU A 39 -22.79 -17.04 -0.77
N LEU A 40 -21.55 -16.64 -0.45
CA LEU A 40 -20.67 -15.98 -1.42
C LEU A 40 -20.36 -16.82 -2.65
N MET A 41 -20.30 -18.14 -2.49
CA MET A 41 -20.06 -19.05 -3.63
C MET A 41 -21.18 -19.02 -4.69
N THR A 42 -22.36 -18.57 -4.31
CA THR A 42 -23.53 -18.48 -5.20
C THR A 42 -23.78 -17.03 -5.63
N ARG A 43 -23.59 -16.08 -4.71
CA ARG A 43 -23.93 -14.67 -4.94
C ARG A 43 -22.89 -13.91 -5.72
N VAL A 44 -21.60 -14.26 -5.59
CA VAL A 44 -20.53 -13.62 -6.35
C VAL A 44 -20.52 -14.11 -7.77
N THR A 45 -21.10 -13.33 -8.67
CA THR A 45 -21.26 -13.68 -10.10
C THR A 45 -20.49 -12.75 -11.04
N ARG A 46 -20.03 -11.60 -10.55
CA ARG A 46 -19.32 -10.60 -11.35
C ARG A 46 -17.81 -10.65 -11.05
N GLN A 47 -17.01 -10.78 -12.11
CA GLN A 47 -15.54 -10.68 -12.02
C GLN A 47 -15.09 -9.24 -12.20
N GLU A 48 -15.53 -8.60 -13.30
CA GLU A 48 -15.08 -7.29 -13.74
C GLU A 48 -15.90 -6.17 -13.10
N SER A 49 -15.22 -5.07 -12.77
CA SER A 49 -15.83 -3.86 -12.22
C SER A 49 -16.38 -2.96 -13.31
N GLY A 50 -17.52 -2.33 -13.05
CA GLY A 50 -18.15 -1.33 -13.91
C GLY A 50 -18.19 0.06 -13.26
N GLU A 51 -18.56 1.07 -14.08
CA GLU A 51 -18.80 2.45 -13.63
C GLU A 51 -19.94 2.55 -12.61
N ASP A 52 -20.91 1.64 -12.70
CA ASP A 52 -22.05 1.51 -11.80
C ASP A 52 -21.64 1.21 -10.33
N GLU A 53 -20.45 0.68 -10.12
CA GLU A 53 -19.93 0.33 -8.80
C GLU A 53 -19.15 1.47 -8.12
N THR A 54 -18.92 2.60 -8.79
CA THR A 54 -18.03 3.66 -8.28
C THR A 54 -18.38 4.14 -6.88
N ALA A 55 -19.65 4.37 -6.60
CA ALA A 55 -20.09 4.81 -5.27
C ALA A 55 -19.84 3.74 -4.19
N VAL A 56 -20.21 2.50 -4.48
CA VAL A 56 -20.06 1.37 -3.53
C VAL A 56 -18.58 1.08 -3.26
N ILE A 57 -17.74 1.14 -4.29
CA ILE A 57 -16.28 0.96 -4.15
C ILE A 57 -15.70 2.03 -3.22
N GLY A 58 -16.06 3.29 -3.44
CA GLY A 58 -15.59 4.39 -2.60
C GLY A 58 -16.07 4.28 -1.16
N GLU A 59 -17.36 4.05 -0.95
CA GLU A 59 -17.95 3.89 0.38
C GLU A 59 -17.32 2.73 1.15
N LEU A 60 -17.12 1.59 0.50
CA LEU A 60 -16.46 0.43 1.11
C LEU A 60 -15.00 0.71 1.41
N GLY A 61 -14.26 1.31 0.47
CA GLY A 61 -12.87 1.68 0.66
C GLY A 61 -12.67 2.64 1.82
N GLU A 62 -13.51 3.69 1.90
CA GLU A 62 -13.49 4.62 3.02
C GLU A 62 -13.87 3.95 4.35
N ALA A 63 -14.87 3.06 4.35
CA ALA A 63 -15.26 2.32 5.56
C ALA A 63 -14.10 1.46 6.06
N ILE A 64 -13.42 0.72 5.17
CA ILE A 64 -12.22 -0.06 5.50
C ILE A 64 -11.10 0.84 6.04
N GLY A 65 -10.83 1.98 5.40
CA GLY A 65 -9.80 2.92 5.84
C GLY A 65 -10.03 3.52 7.23
N ARG A 66 -11.25 3.44 7.72
CA ARG A 66 -11.66 3.98 9.03
C ARG A 66 -11.79 2.95 10.15
N VAL A 67 -11.66 1.64 9.86
CA VAL A 67 -11.78 0.63 10.92
C VAL A 67 -10.69 0.79 11.97
N ASP A 68 -11.03 0.54 13.22
CA ASP A 68 -10.07 0.45 14.32
C ASP A 68 -9.70 -1.01 14.61
N VAL A 69 -10.55 -1.95 14.21
CA VAL A 69 -10.35 -3.39 14.38
C VAL A 69 -10.32 -4.06 13.01
N PHE A 70 -9.17 -4.59 12.65
CA PHE A 70 -9.00 -5.21 11.32
C PHE A 70 -9.88 -6.44 11.07
N ALA A 71 -10.36 -7.08 12.14
CA ALA A 71 -11.31 -8.18 12.04
C ALA A 71 -12.68 -7.77 11.47
N ASP A 72 -12.99 -6.46 11.44
CA ASP A 72 -14.22 -5.96 10.83
C ASP A 72 -14.15 -5.91 9.29
N ILE A 73 -12.93 -5.91 8.72
CA ILE A 73 -12.72 -5.79 7.28
C ILE A 73 -13.35 -6.95 6.50
N PRO A 74 -13.14 -8.24 6.85
CA PRO A 74 -13.79 -9.33 6.13
C PRO A 74 -15.31 -9.31 6.22
N VAL A 75 -15.87 -8.78 7.30
CA VAL A 75 -17.33 -8.65 7.45
C VAL A 75 -17.88 -7.61 6.46
N LEU A 76 -17.23 -6.43 6.39
CA LEU A 76 -17.58 -5.40 5.41
C LEU A 76 -17.45 -5.92 3.97
N MET A 77 -16.37 -6.62 3.70
CA MET A 77 -16.07 -7.19 2.39
C MET A 77 -17.08 -8.28 1.99
N ALA A 78 -17.38 -9.21 2.91
CA ALA A 78 -18.33 -10.29 2.65
C ALA A 78 -19.73 -9.74 2.35
N LYS A 79 -20.17 -8.72 3.11
CA LYS A 79 -21.43 -8.05 2.87
C LYS A 79 -21.47 -7.40 1.49
N ALA A 80 -20.47 -6.63 1.12
CA ALA A 80 -20.43 -5.94 -0.18
C ALA A 80 -20.43 -6.93 -1.36
N LEU A 81 -19.69 -8.03 -1.25
CA LEU A 81 -19.70 -9.12 -2.23
C LEU A 81 -21.08 -9.78 -2.34
N ALA A 82 -21.74 -10.02 -1.23
CA ALA A 82 -23.11 -10.58 -1.17
C ALA A 82 -24.14 -9.63 -1.76
N ASP A 83 -23.95 -8.32 -1.61
CA ASP A 83 -24.80 -7.27 -2.19
C ASP A 83 -24.55 -7.04 -3.70
N GLY A 84 -23.61 -7.79 -4.30
CA GLY A 84 -23.39 -7.84 -5.75
C GLY A 84 -22.18 -7.07 -6.26
N LEU A 85 -21.30 -6.58 -5.37
CA LEU A 85 -20.03 -5.97 -5.80
C LEU A 85 -19.17 -7.00 -6.52
N SER A 86 -18.56 -6.60 -7.64
CA SER A 86 -17.64 -7.46 -8.40
C SER A 86 -16.35 -7.77 -7.62
N LEU A 87 -15.66 -8.84 -8.01
CA LEU A 87 -14.37 -9.20 -7.40
C LEU A 87 -13.31 -8.11 -7.62
N GLU A 88 -13.27 -7.51 -8.82
CA GLU A 88 -12.35 -6.40 -9.10
C GLU A 88 -12.72 -5.14 -8.34
N GLY A 89 -14.01 -4.81 -8.24
CA GLY A 89 -14.50 -3.69 -7.44
C GLY A 89 -14.18 -3.85 -5.96
N ALA A 90 -14.36 -5.05 -5.42
CA ALA A 90 -13.97 -5.39 -4.06
C ALA A 90 -12.45 -5.27 -3.84
N GLY A 91 -11.65 -5.69 -4.81
CA GLY A 91 -10.19 -5.51 -4.79
C GLY A 91 -9.78 -4.04 -4.81
N GLU A 92 -10.47 -3.21 -5.60
CA GLU A 92 -10.23 -1.76 -5.64
C GLU A 92 -10.62 -1.09 -4.32
N ALA A 93 -11.78 -1.41 -3.76
CA ALA A 93 -12.20 -0.92 -2.45
C ALA A 93 -11.20 -1.32 -1.35
N LEU A 94 -10.69 -2.56 -1.40
CA LEU A 94 -9.66 -3.02 -0.47
C LEU A 94 -8.37 -2.21 -0.61
N SER A 95 -7.96 -1.86 -1.82
CA SER A 95 -6.77 -1.03 -2.07
C SER A 95 -6.94 0.39 -1.53
N ILE A 96 -8.08 1.03 -1.78
CA ILE A 96 -8.43 2.33 -1.22
C ILE A 96 -8.40 2.27 0.32
N GLY A 97 -9.04 1.26 0.89
CA GLY A 97 -9.07 1.05 2.34
C GLY A 97 -7.68 0.81 2.94
N ALA A 98 -6.87 -0.02 2.28
CA ALA A 98 -5.50 -0.30 2.70
C ALA A 98 -4.61 0.94 2.65
N ALA A 99 -4.77 1.80 1.63
CA ALA A 99 -4.11 3.09 1.58
C ALA A 99 -4.54 3.98 2.76
N GLY A 100 -5.84 4.08 3.05
CA GLY A 100 -6.35 4.82 4.20
C GLY A 100 -5.80 4.33 5.54
N LEU A 101 -5.70 3.01 5.72
CA LEU A 101 -5.10 2.40 6.91
C LEU A 101 -3.60 2.69 7.00
N PHE A 102 -2.88 2.62 5.88
CA PHE A 102 -1.45 2.91 5.84
C PHE A 102 -1.18 4.37 6.19
N LEU A 103 -1.95 5.32 5.66
CA LEU A 103 -1.84 6.74 6.01
C LEU A 103 -2.03 7.03 7.50
N ARG A 104 -2.72 6.17 8.23
CA ARG A 104 -2.89 6.23 9.69
C ARG A 104 -1.71 5.65 10.47
N SER A 105 -0.83 4.89 9.83
CA SER A 105 0.34 4.28 10.49
C SER A 105 1.54 5.23 10.49
N LEU A 106 1.47 6.30 11.28
CA LEU A 106 2.50 7.35 11.35
C LEU A 106 3.76 6.92 12.12
N THR A 107 4.08 5.65 12.10
CA THR A 107 5.26 5.11 12.81
C THR A 107 6.43 4.95 11.85
N GLY A 108 7.65 4.95 12.38
CA GLY A 108 8.84 4.67 11.59
C GLY A 108 9.04 3.19 11.24
N ASN A 109 7.98 2.37 11.24
CA ASN A 109 8.07 0.95 10.91
C ASN A 109 7.93 0.73 9.40
N PRO A 110 9.01 0.36 8.71
CA PRO A 110 8.97 0.12 7.26
C PRO A 110 8.09 -1.07 6.88
N MET A 111 7.79 -1.98 7.82
CA MET A 111 6.90 -3.14 7.56
C MET A 111 5.44 -2.73 7.36
N ASP A 112 5.04 -1.52 7.77
CA ASP A 112 3.66 -1.05 7.60
C ASP A 112 3.26 -0.92 6.11
N VAL A 113 4.22 -0.85 5.19
CA VAL A 113 3.95 -0.90 3.74
C VAL A 113 3.23 -2.18 3.31
N HIS A 114 3.26 -3.24 4.12
CA HIS A 114 2.51 -4.47 3.85
C HIS A 114 0.99 -4.26 3.84
N LEU A 115 0.47 -3.25 4.50
CA LEU A 115 -0.94 -2.87 4.39
C LEU A 115 -1.30 -2.63 2.91
N HIS A 116 -0.52 -1.80 2.25
CA HIS A 116 -0.76 -1.37 0.88
C HIS A 116 -0.29 -2.42 -0.15
N THR A 117 0.94 -2.93 -0.03
CA THR A 117 1.50 -3.88 -1.00
C THR A 117 0.78 -5.22 -1.02
N SER A 118 0.18 -5.65 0.10
CA SER A 118 -0.61 -6.87 0.11
C SER A 118 -1.96 -6.70 -0.60
N ALA A 119 -2.57 -5.53 -0.55
CA ALA A 119 -3.78 -5.23 -1.32
C ALA A 119 -3.47 -5.21 -2.83
N ASN A 120 -2.37 -4.54 -3.22
CA ASN A 120 -1.89 -4.54 -4.61
C ASN A 120 -1.66 -5.95 -5.16
N LEU A 121 -0.91 -6.80 -4.44
CA LEU A 121 -0.67 -8.18 -4.86
C LEU A 121 -1.97 -8.97 -5.02
N ARG A 122 -2.92 -8.84 -4.08
CA ARG A 122 -4.20 -9.55 -4.15
C ARG A 122 -5.03 -9.10 -5.34
N ARG A 123 -5.04 -7.79 -5.60
CA ARG A 123 -5.73 -7.20 -6.76
C ARG A 123 -5.17 -7.74 -8.08
N TYR A 124 -3.86 -7.90 -8.17
CA TYR A 124 -3.22 -8.60 -9.29
C TYR A 124 -3.67 -10.06 -9.39
N LEU A 125 -3.67 -10.79 -8.27
CA LEU A 125 -4.05 -12.22 -8.24
C LEU A 125 -5.51 -12.47 -8.61
N LEU A 126 -6.42 -11.52 -8.36
CA LEU A 126 -7.83 -11.64 -8.79
C LEU A 126 -7.98 -11.78 -10.30
N LYS A 127 -7.02 -11.26 -11.09
CA LYS A 127 -7.01 -11.30 -12.56
C LYS A 127 -6.37 -12.57 -13.10
N VAL A 128 -5.76 -13.41 -12.25
CA VAL A 128 -5.09 -14.64 -12.70
C VAL A 128 -6.13 -15.64 -13.19
N GLU A 129 -5.98 -16.06 -14.44
CA GLU A 129 -6.82 -17.10 -15.03
C GLU A 129 -6.59 -18.44 -14.33
N GLY A 130 -7.67 -19.22 -14.19
CA GLY A 130 -7.62 -20.54 -13.54
C GLY A 130 -7.64 -20.50 -12.00
N LEU A 131 -7.58 -19.34 -11.37
CA LEU A 131 -7.81 -19.23 -9.94
C LEU A 131 -9.30 -19.45 -9.64
N SER A 132 -9.61 -20.41 -8.75
CA SER A 132 -11.01 -20.73 -8.41
C SER A 132 -11.70 -19.54 -7.73
N LEU A 133 -13.03 -19.44 -7.88
CA LEU A 133 -13.86 -18.43 -7.22
C LEU A 133 -13.60 -18.42 -5.70
N LYS A 134 -13.56 -19.59 -5.06
CA LYS A 134 -13.25 -19.71 -3.62
C LYS A 134 -11.92 -19.02 -3.29
N ASN A 135 -10.88 -19.27 -4.07
CA ASN A 135 -9.57 -18.68 -3.81
C ASN A 135 -9.57 -17.15 -4.01
N LYS A 136 -10.29 -16.65 -5.01
CA LYS A 136 -10.44 -15.20 -5.21
C LYS A 136 -11.16 -14.53 -4.04
N ILE A 137 -12.23 -15.14 -3.53
CA ILE A 137 -12.93 -14.67 -2.32
C ILE A 137 -11.99 -14.70 -1.11
N LEU A 138 -11.25 -15.79 -0.91
CA LEU A 138 -10.28 -15.89 0.18
C LEU A 138 -9.17 -14.83 0.12
N LEU A 139 -8.69 -14.48 -1.08
CA LEU A 139 -7.73 -13.37 -1.24
C LEU A 139 -8.26 -12.06 -0.67
N LEU A 140 -9.53 -11.78 -0.81
CA LEU A 140 -10.15 -10.55 -0.30
C LEU A 140 -10.39 -10.62 1.21
N LEU A 141 -10.93 -11.75 1.70
CA LEU A 141 -11.32 -11.89 3.10
C LEU A 141 -10.14 -12.12 4.05
N LEU A 142 -9.06 -12.78 3.60
CA LEU A 142 -7.90 -13.10 4.42
C LEU A 142 -6.85 -11.98 4.49
N TRP A 143 -7.08 -10.82 3.89
CA TRP A 143 -6.10 -9.75 3.84
C TRP A 143 -5.59 -9.33 5.24
N HIS A 144 -6.47 -9.25 6.23
CA HIS A 144 -6.18 -8.74 7.57
C HIS A 144 -5.45 -9.74 8.49
N THR A 145 -5.15 -10.95 8.03
CA THR A 145 -4.68 -12.05 8.90
C THR A 145 -3.16 -12.11 9.06
N GLY A 146 -2.41 -11.39 8.26
CA GLY A 146 -0.95 -11.32 8.36
C GLY A 146 -0.48 -10.70 9.68
N PRO A 147 0.59 -11.22 10.29
CA PRO A 147 1.09 -10.69 11.57
C PRO A 147 1.53 -9.23 11.46
N GLU A 148 2.11 -8.83 10.33
CA GLU A 148 2.53 -7.46 10.08
C GLU A 148 1.35 -6.50 10.09
N VAL A 149 0.27 -6.89 9.41
CA VAL A 149 -0.99 -6.12 9.35
C VAL A 149 -1.61 -5.96 10.73
N ARG A 150 -1.66 -7.04 11.52
CA ARG A 150 -2.20 -7.01 12.89
C ARG A 150 -1.38 -6.10 13.80
N ASN A 151 -0.07 -6.15 13.70
CA ASN A 151 0.80 -5.32 14.53
C ASN A 151 0.61 -3.83 14.24
N THR A 152 0.31 -3.47 12.99
CA THR A 152 0.06 -2.09 12.60
C THR A 152 -1.23 -1.54 13.23
N GLN A 153 -2.27 -2.35 13.37
CA GLN A 153 -3.54 -1.95 13.98
C GLN A 153 -3.36 -1.24 15.32
N MET A 154 -2.42 -1.71 16.15
CA MET A 154 -2.19 -1.15 17.48
C MET A 154 -1.52 0.24 17.48
N ARG A 155 -1.07 0.70 16.33
CA ARG A 155 -0.24 1.90 16.16
C ARG A 155 -0.91 2.98 15.32
N MET A 156 -2.08 2.71 14.81
CA MET A 156 -2.80 3.66 13.95
C MET A 156 -3.30 4.85 14.74
N VAL A 157 -3.23 6.02 14.10
CA VAL A 157 -3.84 7.24 14.59
C VAL A 157 -5.28 7.38 14.04
N PRO A 158 -6.12 8.22 14.67
CA PRO A 158 -7.48 8.45 14.17
C PRO A 158 -7.52 8.97 12.73
N PRO A 159 -8.54 8.57 11.94
CA PRO A 159 -8.79 9.14 10.61
C PRO A 159 -9.47 10.52 10.72
N PRO A 160 -9.45 11.36 9.65
CA PRO A 160 -8.71 11.15 8.42
C PRO A 160 -7.23 11.50 8.54
N GLN A 161 -6.41 10.88 7.67
CA GLN A 161 -5.00 11.24 7.52
C GLN A 161 -4.67 11.34 6.02
N PRO A 162 -3.93 12.39 5.58
CA PRO A 162 -3.55 13.60 6.36
C PRO A 162 -4.74 14.38 6.91
N GLU A 163 -4.54 15.12 7.99
CA GLU A 163 -5.57 15.95 8.60
C GLU A 163 -5.96 17.10 7.64
N PRO A 164 -7.24 17.25 7.21
CA PRO A 164 -7.64 18.24 6.19
C PRO A 164 -7.30 19.68 6.57
N GLU A 165 -7.44 20.04 7.84
CA GLU A 165 -7.15 21.38 8.35
C GLU A 165 -5.66 21.70 8.26
N ALA A 166 -4.79 20.71 8.51
CA ALA A 166 -3.35 20.87 8.40
C ALA A 166 -2.93 21.08 6.94
N VAL A 167 -3.55 20.34 6.00
CA VAL A 167 -3.32 20.52 4.55
C VAL A 167 -3.82 21.88 4.08
N ALA A 168 -5.01 22.29 4.50
CA ALA A 168 -5.60 23.59 4.13
C ALA A 168 -4.83 24.79 4.67
N ALA A 169 -4.10 24.63 5.78
CA ALA A 169 -3.27 25.66 6.37
C ALA A 169 -1.94 25.90 5.62
N LEU A 170 -1.56 25.01 4.70
CA LEU A 170 -0.33 25.15 3.93
C LEU A 170 -0.44 26.31 2.93
N PRO A 171 0.64 27.13 2.78
CA PRO A 171 0.64 28.19 1.80
C PRO A 171 0.58 27.60 0.37
N PRO A 172 -0.09 28.30 -0.57
CA PRO A 172 -0.09 27.89 -1.98
C PRO A 172 1.33 27.85 -2.54
N ARG A 173 1.63 26.83 -3.32
CA ARG A 173 2.94 26.63 -3.97
C ARG A 173 2.74 26.17 -5.42
N SER A 174 3.73 26.43 -6.27
CA SER A 174 3.81 25.82 -7.61
C SER A 174 4.14 24.34 -7.51
N GLN A 175 3.94 23.61 -8.60
CA GLN A 175 4.30 22.20 -8.70
C GLN A 175 5.76 21.94 -8.29
N GLU A 176 6.69 22.69 -8.88
CA GLU A 176 8.12 22.55 -8.60
C GLU A 176 8.44 22.84 -7.13
N ALA A 177 7.90 23.93 -6.57
CA ALA A 177 8.11 24.27 -5.17
C ALA A 177 7.52 23.24 -4.20
N LEU A 178 6.43 22.53 -4.58
CA LEU A 178 5.90 21.42 -3.78
C LEU A 178 6.76 20.18 -3.91
N LEU A 179 7.22 19.83 -5.11
CA LEU A 179 8.16 18.71 -5.30
C LEU A 179 9.42 18.90 -4.46
N ASP A 180 10.02 20.08 -4.53
CA ASP A 180 11.21 20.40 -3.73
C ASP A 180 10.93 20.37 -2.23
N ALA A 181 9.77 20.86 -1.79
CA ALA A 181 9.39 20.81 -0.38
C ALA A 181 9.15 19.38 0.11
N ILE A 182 8.52 18.51 -0.70
CA ILE A 182 8.33 17.08 -0.39
C ILE A 182 9.69 16.39 -0.26
N VAL A 183 10.56 16.56 -1.25
CA VAL A 183 11.91 15.99 -1.23
C VAL A 183 12.69 16.49 -0.02
N HIS A 184 12.69 17.80 0.23
CA HIS A 184 13.35 18.38 1.39
C HIS A 184 12.85 17.79 2.71
N SER A 185 11.52 17.67 2.88
CA SER A 185 10.93 17.09 4.08
C SER A 185 11.35 15.65 4.32
N ILE A 186 11.56 14.88 3.26
CA ILE A 186 12.06 13.49 3.33
C ILE A 186 13.53 13.47 3.73
N TYR A 187 14.38 14.27 3.09
CA TYR A 187 15.82 14.32 3.33
C TYR A 187 16.20 14.89 4.72
N THR A 188 15.35 15.71 5.30
CA THR A 188 15.58 16.30 6.63
C THR A 188 15.10 15.40 7.78
N GLN A 189 14.52 14.24 7.49
CA GLN A 189 14.15 13.26 8.51
C GLN A 189 15.38 12.82 9.31
N PRO A 190 15.33 12.84 10.63
CA PRO A 190 16.41 12.28 11.43
C PRO A 190 16.54 10.78 11.13
N PRO A 191 17.75 10.29 10.82
CA PRO A 191 17.95 8.87 10.55
C PRO A 191 17.51 8.03 11.75
N THR A 192 16.73 7.00 11.50
CA THR A 192 16.32 6.07 12.55
C THR A 192 17.52 5.23 12.97
N ASP A 193 17.93 5.33 14.21
CA ASP A 193 18.96 4.43 14.78
C ASP A 193 18.33 3.06 15.06
N TRP A 194 18.39 2.19 14.08
CA TRP A 194 17.78 0.85 14.14
C TRP A 194 18.42 -0.05 15.19
N THR A 195 19.63 0.27 15.66
CA THR A 195 20.28 -0.49 16.73
C THR A 195 19.61 -0.24 18.08
N LYS A 196 18.89 0.87 18.22
CA LYS A 196 18.16 1.28 19.42
C LYS A 196 16.66 1.06 19.32
N VAL A 197 16.16 0.63 18.16
CA VAL A 197 14.74 0.42 17.94
C VAL A 197 14.30 -0.87 18.62
N THR A 198 13.59 -0.72 19.72
CA THR A 198 12.79 -1.81 20.30
C THR A 198 11.44 -1.88 19.61
N ASN A 199 10.70 -3.00 19.75
CA ASN A 199 9.34 -3.10 19.25
C ASN A 199 8.43 -1.95 19.71
N LEU A 200 8.69 -1.38 20.89
CA LEU A 200 8.00 -0.20 21.42
C LEU A 200 8.47 1.10 20.76
N GLY A 201 9.74 1.19 20.36
CA GLY A 201 10.26 2.35 19.64
C GLY A 201 9.66 2.51 18.25
N LEU A 202 9.33 1.40 17.59
CA LEU A 202 8.59 1.38 16.31
C LEU A 202 7.13 1.82 16.45
N MET A 203 6.63 2.00 17.66
CA MET A 203 5.26 2.41 17.93
C MET A 203 5.08 3.94 18.05
N ARG A 204 6.16 4.71 17.93
CA ARG A 204 6.09 6.17 18.01
C ARG A 204 5.73 6.77 16.66
N ALA A 205 4.70 7.62 16.65
CA ALA A 205 4.45 8.48 15.50
C ALA A 205 5.65 9.39 15.23
N VAL A 206 5.99 9.57 13.97
CA VAL A 206 7.08 10.44 13.51
C VAL A 206 6.47 11.73 12.97
N PRO A 207 6.58 12.86 13.68
CA PRO A 207 5.92 14.12 13.30
C PRO A 207 6.30 14.61 11.89
N GLU A 208 7.54 14.38 11.51
CA GLU A 208 8.10 14.79 10.22
C GLU A 208 7.40 14.07 9.04
N VAL A 209 6.96 12.83 9.24
CA VAL A 209 6.18 12.09 8.25
C VAL A 209 4.85 12.79 7.97
N LYS A 210 4.22 13.40 8.98
CA LYS A 210 3.00 14.19 8.79
C LYS A 210 3.23 15.40 7.87
N GLU A 211 4.36 16.07 7.98
CA GLU A 211 4.69 17.19 7.09
C GLU A 211 4.77 16.73 5.65
N THR A 212 5.52 15.65 5.38
CA THR A 212 5.64 15.08 4.04
C THR A 212 4.27 14.69 3.48
N MET A 213 3.43 14.03 4.28
CA MET A 213 2.08 13.63 3.88
C MET A 213 1.19 14.82 3.55
N ASN A 214 1.24 15.89 4.36
CA ASN A 214 0.45 17.12 4.13
C ASN A 214 0.86 17.82 2.83
N LEU A 215 2.17 17.91 2.55
CA LEU A 215 2.69 18.45 1.30
C LEU A 215 2.27 17.61 0.09
N ALA A 216 2.36 16.29 0.20
CA ALA A 216 1.92 15.37 -0.84
C ALA A 216 0.41 15.48 -1.10
N GLN A 217 -0.40 15.61 -0.05
CA GLN A 217 -1.84 15.83 -0.20
C GLN A 217 -2.14 17.17 -0.86
N GLN A 218 -1.40 18.22 -0.53
CA GLN A 218 -1.53 19.50 -1.21
C GLN A 218 -1.20 19.37 -2.71
N TYR A 219 -0.15 18.61 -3.06
CA TYR A 219 0.23 18.33 -4.44
C TYR A 219 -0.91 17.67 -5.23
N VAL A 220 -1.51 16.64 -4.63
CA VAL A 220 -2.67 15.92 -5.19
C VAL A 220 -3.86 16.85 -5.35
N ASN A 221 -4.19 17.66 -4.32
CA ASN A 221 -5.34 18.57 -4.35
C ASN A 221 -5.18 19.68 -5.41
N CYS A 222 -3.95 20.05 -5.75
CA CYS A 222 -3.67 20.99 -6.82
C CYS A 222 -3.79 20.38 -8.22
N GLY A 223 -3.95 19.07 -8.34
CA GLY A 223 -4.03 18.37 -9.63
C GLY A 223 -2.71 18.42 -10.42
N TYR A 224 -1.57 18.49 -9.72
CA TYR A 224 -0.26 18.51 -10.36
C TYR A 224 0.13 17.16 -10.94
N ASP A 225 1.14 17.15 -11.81
CA ASP A 225 1.57 15.98 -12.57
C ASP A 225 2.02 14.82 -11.66
N PRO A 226 1.28 13.70 -11.64
CA PRO A 226 1.61 12.55 -10.81
C PRO A 226 2.93 11.88 -11.21
N ASP A 227 3.27 11.88 -12.49
CA ASP A 227 4.47 11.23 -12.99
C ASP A 227 5.74 11.96 -12.52
N ALA A 228 5.68 13.28 -12.42
CA ALA A 228 6.78 14.07 -11.85
C ALA A 228 7.04 13.71 -10.38
N LEU A 229 5.98 13.50 -9.58
CA LEU A 229 6.13 13.07 -8.19
C LEU A 229 6.64 11.61 -8.10
N MET A 230 6.11 10.71 -8.92
CA MET A 230 6.56 9.32 -8.97
C MET A 230 8.04 9.21 -9.34
N ALA A 231 8.51 10.02 -10.30
CA ALA A 231 9.92 10.04 -10.69
C ALA A 231 10.83 10.49 -9.54
N ARG A 232 10.44 11.54 -8.80
CA ARG A 232 11.19 11.99 -7.61
C ARG A 232 11.22 10.93 -6.50
N LEU A 233 10.10 10.24 -6.28
CA LEU A 233 10.05 9.14 -5.31
C LEU A 233 10.91 7.96 -5.74
N ALA A 234 10.98 7.64 -7.03
CA ALA A 234 11.83 6.57 -7.55
C ALA A 234 13.31 6.81 -7.21
N GLU A 235 13.79 8.02 -7.41
CA GLU A 235 15.15 8.42 -7.02
C GLU A 235 15.39 8.21 -5.51
N ILE A 236 14.47 8.73 -4.69
CA ILE A 236 14.59 8.61 -3.22
C ILE A 236 14.63 7.16 -2.76
N VAL A 237 13.76 6.30 -3.29
CA VAL A 237 13.71 4.88 -2.86
C VAL A 237 14.93 4.09 -3.33
N CYS A 238 15.63 4.53 -4.38
CA CYS A 238 16.90 3.92 -4.81
C CYS A 238 18.00 4.08 -3.76
N HIS A 239 17.91 5.06 -2.87
CA HIS A 239 18.85 5.25 -1.77
C HIS A 239 18.49 4.42 -0.51
N ASP A 240 17.36 3.67 -0.53
CA ASP A 240 16.97 2.82 0.58
C ASP A 240 17.36 1.36 0.33
N ASN A 241 18.21 0.83 1.17
CA ASN A 241 18.48 -0.61 1.16
C ASN A 241 18.29 -1.25 2.54
N PHE A 242 17.93 -0.46 3.54
CA PHE A 242 17.68 -0.98 4.88
C PHE A 242 16.41 -1.82 4.94
N THR A 243 15.40 -1.45 4.17
CA THR A 243 14.07 -2.06 4.25
C THR A 243 13.94 -3.35 3.41
N GLU A 244 15.05 -3.99 3.04
CA GLU A 244 15.04 -5.27 2.33
C GLU A 244 14.17 -5.26 1.06
N MET A 245 14.30 -4.22 0.24
CA MET A 245 13.50 -3.97 -0.97
C MET A 245 12.02 -3.57 -0.70
N HIS A 246 11.62 -3.31 0.53
CA HIS A 246 10.24 -2.88 0.81
C HIS A 246 9.91 -1.54 0.17
N ALA A 247 10.86 -0.61 0.12
CA ALA A 247 10.67 0.68 -0.55
C ALA A 247 10.41 0.49 -2.05
N PHE A 248 11.19 -0.35 -2.72
CA PHE A 248 11.00 -0.62 -4.15
C PHE A 248 9.64 -1.24 -4.46
N LYS A 249 9.29 -2.33 -3.76
CA LYS A 249 8.01 -2.99 -3.99
C LYS A 249 6.82 -2.09 -3.64
N HIS A 250 6.99 -1.21 -2.63
CA HIS A 250 5.94 -0.26 -2.29
C HIS A 250 5.81 0.82 -3.36
N HIS A 251 6.91 1.35 -3.87
CA HIS A 251 6.88 2.32 -4.96
C HIS A 251 6.21 1.74 -6.22
N GLN A 252 6.53 0.49 -6.58
CA GLN A 252 5.83 -0.22 -7.66
C GLN A 252 4.32 -0.31 -7.38
N ALA A 253 3.93 -0.70 -6.17
CA ALA A 253 2.52 -0.77 -5.79
C ALA A 253 1.82 0.60 -5.87
N VAL A 254 2.50 1.68 -5.49
CA VAL A 254 1.98 3.06 -5.61
C VAL A 254 1.65 3.41 -7.06
N ILE A 255 2.58 3.12 -7.98
CA ILE A 255 2.39 3.39 -9.41
C ILE A 255 1.20 2.57 -9.95
N GLU A 256 1.21 1.27 -9.71
CA GLU A 256 0.17 0.36 -10.21
C GLU A 256 -1.21 0.73 -9.67
N GLU A 257 -1.30 1.01 -8.36
CA GLU A 257 -2.57 1.36 -7.73
C GLU A 257 -3.07 2.76 -8.12
N TYR A 258 -2.17 3.74 -8.32
CA TYR A 258 -2.56 5.04 -8.82
C TYR A 258 -3.27 4.93 -10.17
N TYR A 259 -2.70 4.19 -11.12
CA TYR A 259 -3.30 4.04 -12.46
C TYR A 259 -4.50 3.09 -12.49
N ALA A 260 -4.58 2.15 -11.55
CA ALA A 260 -5.65 1.17 -11.50
C ALA A 260 -6.84 1.59 -10.62
N THR A 261 -6.72 2.67 -9.84
CA THR A 261 -7.78 3.17 -8.96
C THR A 261 -8.48 4.36 -9.63
N ARG A 262 -9.79 4.40 -9.52
CA ARG A 262 -10.63 5.48 -10.07
C ARG A 262 -10.53 6.78 -9.27
N GLU A 263 -10.88 7.90 -9.89
CA GLU A 263 -11.09 9.16 -9.20
C GLU A 263 -12.30 9.07 -8.25
N PRO A 264 -12.26 9.80 -7.10
CA PRO A 264 -11.20 10.73 -6.67
C PRO A 264 -10.12 10.08 -5.80
N TRP A 265 -10.11 8.75 -5.62
CA TRP A 265 -9.29 8.07 -4.60
C TRP A 265 -7.84 7.78 -5.04
N ARG A 266 -7.55 7.77 -6.34
CA ARG A 266 -6.19 7.41 -6.84
C ARG A 266 -5.06 8.24 -6.22
N GLY A 267 -5.29 9.52 -5.92
CA GLY A 267 -4.30 10.41 -5.32
C GLY A 267 -3.78 9.94 -3.96
N MET A 268 -4.56 9.15 -3.21
CA MET A 268 -4.13 8.60 -1.91
C MET A 268 -2.87 7.75 -2.03
N HIS A 269 -2.71 7.03 -3.14
CA HIS A 269 -1.55 6.16 -3.36
C HIS A 269 -0.26 6.96 -3.46
N LEU A 270 -0.29 8.16 -4.06
CA LEU A 270 0.86 9.06 -4.09
C LEU A 270 1.25 9.53 -2.69
N VAL A 271 0.26 9.88 -1.87
CA VAL A 271 0.51 10.27 -0.47
C VAL A 271 1.12 9.10 0.31
N CYS A 272 0.64 7.87 0.09
CA CYS A 272 1.26 6.65 0.64
C CYS A 272 2.72 6.49 0.21
N GLY A 273 3.03 6.78 -1.07
CA GLY A 273 4.40 6.75 -1.59
C GLY A 273 5.32 7.71 -0.86
N CYS A 274 4.87 8.96 -0.66
CA CYS A 274 5.60 9.98 0.07
C CYS A 274 5.80 9.60 1.55
N GLN A 275 4.78 9.06 2.21
CA GLN A 275 4.87 8.56 3.58
C GLN A 275 5.91 7.43 3.70
N ALA A 276 5.86 6.45 2.80
CA ALA A 276 6.81 5.34 2.82
C ALA A 276 8.24 5.81 2.58
N ALA A 277 8.45 6.73 1.64
CA ALA A 277 9.76 7.33 1.41
C ALA A 277 10.29 8.05 2.66
N ALA A 278 9.45 8.83 3.35
CA ALA A 278 9.83 9.52 4.58
C ALA A 278 10.16 8.55 5.72
N ILE A 279 9.45 7.42 5.83
CA ILE A 279 9.74 6.37 6.84
C ILE A 279 11.07 5.66 6.55
N SER A 280 11.36 5.41 5.28
CA SER A 280 12.48 4.57 4.84
C SER A 280 13.78 5.33 4.67
N PHE A 281 13.70 6.62 4.34
CA PHE A 281 14.87 7.42 3.99
C PHE A 281 15.92 7.53 5.09
N GLY A 282 17.17 7.66 4.69
CA GLY A 282 18.30 7.91 5.62
C GLY A 282 18.84 6.66 6.28
N LYS A 283 18.51 5.47 5.76
CA LYS A 283 19.03 4.21 6.30
C LYS A 283 20.39 3.82 5.71
N ASN A 284 21.05 4.76 5.10
CA ASN A 284 22.44 4.75 4.62
C ASN A 284 22.81 3.65 3.67
N MET A 285 22.75 3.98 2.38
CA MET A 285 23.22 2.98 1.48
C MET A 285 23.93 3.57 0.32
N THR A 286 25.12 3.05 0.14
CA THR A 286 26.02 3.37 -0.97
C THR A 286 25.67 2.60 -2.24
N VAL A 287 24.61 1.77 -2.21
CA VAL A 287 24.24 0.92 -3.36
C VAL A 287 23.88 1.74 -4.59
N TYR A 288 23.25 2.91 -4.39
CA TYR A 288 22.92 3.79 -5.52
C TYR A 288 24.19 4.37 -6.16
N GLU A 289 25.08 4.90 -5.34
CA GLU A 289 26.38 5.43 -5.78
C GLU A 289 27.25 4.34 -6.38
N GLU A 290 27.31 3.16 -5.78
CA GLU A 290 28.02 2.00 -6.31
C GLU A 290 27.45 1.56 -7.68
N ALA A 291 26.13 1.62 -7.87
CA ALA A 291 25.50 1.33 -9.15
C ALA A 291 25.83 2.39 -10.21
N LEU A 292 25.80 3.68 -9.86
CA LEU A 292 26.20 4.75 -10.77
C LEU A 292 27.65 4.56 -11.22
N ASP A 293 28.56 4.28 -10.30
CA ASP A 293 29.96 4.02 -10.60
C ASP A 293 30.12 2.79 -11.51
N LEU A 294 29.41 1.71 -11.21
CA LEU A 294 29.48 0.46 -11.99
C LEU A 294 28.96 0.64 -13.41
N PHE A 295 27.94 1.44 -13.60
CA PHE A 295 27.37 1.74 -14.92
C PHE A 295 28.01 2.95 -15.60
N HIS A 296 29.03 3.55 -14.99
CA HIS A 296 29.72 4.75 -15.50
C HIS A 296 28.73 5.91 -15.74
N MET A 297 27.73 6.02 -14.92
CA MET A 297 26.75 7.11 -14.97
C MET A 297 27.21 8.23 -14.05
N ALA A 298 27.16 9.46 -14.54
CA ALA A 298 27.37 10.62 -13.68
C ALA A 298 26.17 10.77 -12.72
N ALA A 299 26.43 11.05 -11.45
CA ALA A 299 25.40 11.53 -10.55
C ALA A 299 24.95 12.91 -11.05
N GLU A 300 23.66 13.07 -11.35
CA GLU A 300 23.07 14.34 -11.73
C GLU A 300 22.82 15.24 -10.51
#